data_3204a7f44d7afd3603c7c04a17b2ba38
#
_entry.id   3204a7f44d7afd3603c7c04a17b2ba38
#
_cell.length_a   1.000
_cell.length_b   1.000
_cell.length_c   1.000
_cell.angle_alpha   90.00
_cell.angle_beta   90.00
_cell.angle_gamma   90.00
#
_symmetry.space_group_name_H-M   'P 1'
#
loop_
_entity.id
_entity.type
_entity.pdbx_description
1 polymer ?
#
loop_
_entity_poly.entity_id
_entity_poly.type
_entity_poly.pdbx_seq_one_letter_code
_entity_poly.pdbx_strand_id
1 'polypeptide(L)'
;ENLYRRSPIDVTFIDDNERQALAFELTPVDNEKFSLTKFVNRTSADSDKDKDSEIYEVEMTGRFNDTITTPCGLLVVTPTLYMSDDYFGDPISVSKQIVSSMASGYNKRIAIELVEKQANAISISLDDNIPRRAEDVINTLIARYNDESINDKNRIADYTADFIDKRLRIIGSELDAVDRKISTYKKDNEMYDITAQATQSLTESSQFKTAGLSVENQISMAQYIRDYLLNDTKLRDLIPANVAITNVSISDQIKNYNELMLRRDKLAGNASSNSPVIQDFDSELAALRRAIIASLQSHISTLEIQLNNIRREESLAASLRRPARAPNCSTIPASSASRRSSTSTC
;
A
#
# COMPACT_ATOMS: atom_id res chain seq x y z
N GLU A 1 1.23 29.90 -36.10
CA GLU A 1 0.20 28.87 -35.90
C GLU A 1 0.82 27.72 -35.11
N ASN A 2 0.06 27.11 -34.20
CA ASN A 2 0.55 25.97 -33.42
C ASN A 2 0.15 24.67 -34.13
N LEU A 3 1.14 23.90 -34.56
CA LEU A 3 0.97 22.74 -35.43
C LEU A 3 0.75 21.41 -34.63
N TYR A 4 0.08 21.48 -33.48
CA TYR A 4 -0.17 20.29 -32.64
C TYR A 4 -0.78 19.13 -33.44
N ARG A 5 -0.11 17.96 -33.43
CA ARG A 5 -0.45 16.73 -34.20
C ARG A 5 -0.51 16.88 -35.73
N ARG A 6 -0.20 18.08 -36.28
CA ARG A 6 -0.11 18.30 -37.71
C ARG A 6 1.22 18.93 -38.10
N SER A 7 2.23 18.74 -37.28
CA SER A 7 3.59 19.21 -37.57
C SER A 7 4.10 18.54 -38.85
N PRO A 8 4.70 19.28 -39.79
CA PRO A 8 5.33 18.72 -40.99
C PRO A 8 6.61 17.94 -40.65
N ILE A 9 7.19 18.17 -39.48
CA ILE A 9 8.41 17.55 -38.99
C ILE A 9 8.22 16.99 -37.57
N ASP A 10 8.96 15.96 -37.28
CA ASP A 10 9.16 15.44 -35.93
C ASP A 10 10.63 15.59 -35.55
N VAL A 11 10.89 16.10 -34.35
CA VAL A 11 12.25 16.36 -33.86
C VAL A 11 12.49 15.52 -32.61
N THR A 12 13.39 14.57 -32.73
CA THR A 12 13.79 13.69 -31.63
C THR A 12 15.17 14.09 -31.10
N PHE A 13 15.25 14.40 -29.81
CA PHE A 13 16.52 14.65 -29.12
C PHE A 13 17.09 13.32 -28.61
N ILE A 14 18.32 12.96 -28.99
CA ILE A 14 18.97 11.71 -28.58
C ILE A 14 19.51 11.84 -27.15
N ASP A 15 20.14 12.98 -26.85
CA ASP A 15 20.64 13.32 -25.51
C ASP A 15 19.58 14.12 -24.76
N ASP A 16 18.49 13.43 -24.34
CA ASP A 16 17.38 14.08 -23.69
C ASP A 16 17.68 14.46 -22.24
N ASN A 17 17.97 15.74 -22.00
CA ASN A 17 18.09 16.29 -20.66
C ASN A 17 16.75 17.00 -20.28
N GLU A 18 15.99 16.39 -19.37
CA GLU A 18 14.70 16.90 -18.89
C GLU A 18 14.78 18.30 -18.25
N ARG A 19 15.98 18.73 -17.83
CA ARG A 19 16.21 20.03 -17.18
C ARG A 19 16.64 21.13 -18.15
N GLN A 20 16.62 20.88 -19.45
CA GLN A 20 17.08 21.81 -20.48
C GLN A 20 15.92 22.26 -21.35
N ALA A 21 15.74 23.57 -21.48
CA ALA A 21 14.85 24.17 -22.45
C ALA A 21 15.67 24.61 -23.66
N LEU A 22 15.20 24.26 -24.84
CA LEU A 22 15.88 24.54 -26.12
C LEU A 22 14.89 25.21 -27.07
N ALA A 23 15.38 26.09 -27.92
CA ALA A 23 14.63 26.60 -29.04
C ALA A 23 15.53 26.84 -30.25
N PHE A 24 15.03 26.60 -31.43
CA PHE A 24 15.69 26.92 -32.70
C PHE A 24 14.65 27.06 -33.80
N GLU A 25 15.06 27.64 -34.90
CA GLU A 25 14.27 27.72 -36.13
C GLU A 25 14.78 26.67 -37.12
N LEU A 26 13.87 25.91 -37.69
CA LEU A 26 14.14 24.92 -38.72
C LEU A 26 13.44 25.35 -39.99
N THR A 27 14.19 25.48 -41.07
CA THR A 27 13.64 25.83 -42.40
C THR A 27 13.88 24.67 -43.35
N PRO A 28 12.86 23.97 -43.82
CA PRO A 28 13.00 22.95 -44.85
C PRO A 28 13.45 23.62 -46.17
N VAL A 29 14.50 23.05 -46.76
CA VAL A 29 15.03 23.54 -48.04
C VAL A 29 14.46 22.75 -49.22
N ASP A 30 14.44 21.46 -49.07
CA ASP A 30 13.89 20.48 -50.00
C ASP A 30 13.41 19.21 -49.25
N ASN A 31 13.02 18.16 -49.97
CA ASN A 31 12.59 16.88 -49.36
C ASN A 31 13.67 16.12 -48.64
N GLU A 32 14.94 16.50 -48.78
CA GLU A 32 16.08 15.80 -48.16
C GLU A 32 16.83 16.65 -47.12
N LYS A 33 16.76 17.99 -47.27
CA LYS A 33 17.60 18.93 -46.54
C LYS A 33 16.81 19.99 -45.80
N PHE A 34 17.35 20.46 -44.72
CA PHE A 34 16.87 21.59 -43.96
C PHE A 34 18.02 22.43 -43.39
N SER A 35 17.75 23.69 -43.09
CA SER A 35 18.65 24.56 -42.33
C SER A 35 18.14 24.77 -40.91
N LEU A 36 19.07 24.90 -39.96
CA LEU A 36 18.82 25.23 -38.57
C LEU A 36 19.48 26.54 -38.22
N THR A 37 18.73 27.42 -37.57
CA THR A 37 19.20 28.78 -37.20
C THR A 37 18.67 29.15 -35.80
N LYS A 38 19.22 30.21 -35.21
CA LYS A 38 18.73 30.87 -33.98
C LYS A 38 18.63 29.90 -32.78
N PHE A 39 19.70 29.17 -32.52
CA PHE A 39 19.73 28.29 -31.37
C PHE A 39 19.73 29.05 -30.05
N VAL A 40 18.82 28.69 -29.15
CA VAL A 40 18.74 29.20 -27.78
C VAL A 40 18.76 28.05 -26.82
N ASN A 41 19.76 28.03 -25.94
CA ASN A 41 19.87 27.05 -24.88
C ASN A 41 19.61 27.73 -23.53
N ARG A 42 18.65 27.22 -22.75
CA ARG A 42 18.33 27.70 -21.42
C ARG A 42 18.43 26.54 -20.45
N THR A 43 19.48 26.47 -19.69
CA THR A 43 19.61 25.53 -18.60
C THR A 43 18.94 26.16 -17.37
N SER A 44 18.03 25.44 -16.70
CA SER A 44 17.49 25.89 -15.42
C SER A 44 18.57 25.74 -14.36
N ALA A 45 19.41 26.73 -14.21
CA ALA A 45 20.09 26.94 -12.94
C ALA A 45 19.11 27.59 -11.94
N ASP A 46 19.13 27.09 -10.71
CA ASP A 46 18.34 27.59 -9.57
C ASP A 46 18.09 29.09 -9.60
N SER A 47 16.83 29.41 -9.32
CA SER A 47 16.33 30.64 -8.71
C SER A 47 17.16 31.93 -8.89
N ASP A 48 16.55 32.87 -9.57
CA ASP A 48 16.58 34.32 -9.28
C ASP A 48 17.81 35.18 -9.60
N LYS A 49 18.81 34.73 -10.31
CA LYS A 49 19.79 35.66 -10.89
C LYS A 49 20.24 35.21 -12.27
N ASP A 50 19.98 36.09 -13.22
CA ASP A 50 20.50 36.14 -14.58
C ASP A 50 20.09 35.00 -15.51
N LYS A 51 19.24 35.38 -16.46
CA LYS A 51 18.85 34.65 -17.65
C LYS A 51 20.06 34.51 -18.57
N ASP A 52 20.97 33.62 -18.27
CA ASP A 52 21.98 33.22 -19.25
C ASP A 52 21.32 32.30 -20.28
N SER A 53 20.59 32.94 -21.20
CA SER A 53 20.23 32.31 -22.45
C SER A 53 21.44 32.45 -23.37
N GLU A 54 22.16 31.36 -23.55
CA GLU A 54 23.20 31.30 -24.58
C GLU A 54 22.51 31.29 -25.96
N ILE A 55 22.68 32.35 -26.71
CA ILE A 55 22.18 32.48 -28.07
C ILE A 55 23.34 32.17 -29.01
N TYR A 56 23.21 31.11 -29.78
CA TYR A 56 24.17 30.77 -30.84
C TYR A 56 23.61 31.14 -32.18
N GLU A 57 24.20 32.18 -32.83
CA GLU A 57 23.92 32.57 -34.20
C GLU A 57 24.75 31.70 -35.15
N VAL A 58 24.43 30.40 -35.19
CA VAL A 58 25.08 29.46 -36.11
C VAL A 58 24.02 28.97 -37.09
N GLU A 59 24.35 29.00 -38.36
CA GLU A 59 23.56 28.37 -39.42
C GLU A 59 24.15 26.98 -39.72
N MET A 60 23.32 25.96 -39.64
CA MET A 60 23.69 24.57 -39.87
C MET A 60 22.74 23.96 -40.89
N THR A 61 23.29 23.17 -41.83
CA THR A 61 22.48 22.41 -42.78
C THR A 61 22.49 20.92 -42.38
N GLY A 62 21.33 20.30 -42.43
CA GLY A 62 21.18 18.86 -42.11
C GLY A 62 20.37 18.13 -43.18
N ARG A 63 20.40 16.81 -43.11
CA ARG A 63 19.51 15.92 -43.84
C ARG A 63 18.48 15.30 -42.94
N PHE A 64 17.27 15.15 -43.49
CA PHE A 64 16.22 14.41 -42.78
C PHE A 64 16.64 12.99 -42.49
N ASN A 65 16.26 12.45 -41.32
CA ASN A 65 16.55 11.14 -40.79
C ASN A 65 18.03 10.91 -40.42
N ASP A 66 18.91 11.88 -40.56
CA ASP A 66 20.29 11.81 -40.11
C ASP A 66 20.44 12.40 -38.70
N THR A 67 21.41 11.86 -37.94
CA THR A 67 21.77 12.43 -36.64
C THR A 67 22.68 13.64 -36.82
N ILE A 68 22.31 14.76 -36.25
CA ILE A 68 23.05 16.03 -36.38
C ILE A 68 23.50 16.47 -34.99
N THR A 69 24.78 16.85 -34.89
CA THR A 69 25.33 17.49 -33.70
C THR A 69 25.09 18.99 -33.77
N THR A 70 24.30 19.50 -32.83
CA THR A 70 23.99 20.92 -32.71
C THR A 70 24.50 21.51 -31.41
N PRO A 71 24.57 22.84 -31.25
CA PRO A 71 24.87 23.47 -29.96
C PRO A 71 23.91 23.06 -28.84
N CYS A 72 22.75 22.53 -29.18
CA CYS A 72 21.72 22.06 -28.26
C CYS A 72 21.74 20.56 -28.01
N GLY A 73 22.73 19.82 -28.52
CA GLY A 73 22.86 18.36 -28.41
C GLY A 73 22.61 17.63 -29.72
N LEU A 74 22.55 16.30 -29.64
CA LEU A 74 22.28 15.42 -30.77
C LEU A 74 20.77 15.37 -31.05
N LEU A 75 20.38 15.63 -32.29
CA LEU A 75 19.00 15.54 -32.71
C LEU A 75 18.84 14.86 -34.08
N VAL A 76 17.64 14.30 -34.28
CA VAL A 76 17.19 13.77 -35.56
C VAL A 76 15.90 14.47 -35.93
N VAL A 77 15.82 14.90 -37.17
CA VAL A 77 14.61 15.51 -37.76
C VAL A 77 14.03 14.54 -38.77
N THR A 78 12.78 14.18 -38.58
CA THR A 78 12.05 13.27 -39.48
C THR A 78 10.87 13.97 -40.11
N PRO A 79 10.69 13.95 -41.44
CA PRO A 79 9.51 14.48 -42.07
C PRO A 79 8.29 13.62 -41.72
N THR A 80 7.15 14.25 -41.47
CA THR A 80 5.89 13.57 -41.18
C THR A 80 5.01 13.47 -42.43
N LEU A 81 3.85 12.84 -42.35
CA LEU A 81 2.85 12.78 -43.39
C LEU A 81 2.24 14.16 -43.74
N TYR A 82 2.49 15.16 -42.93
CA TYR A 82 2.00 16.52 -43.13
C TYR A 82 3.03 17.44 -43.82
N MET A 83 4.20 16.89 -44.20
CA MET A 83 5.19 17.62 -44.96
C MET A 83 4.68 17.87 -46.38
N SER A 84 4.69 19.11 -46.81
CA SER A 84 4.32 19.54 -48.17
C SER A 84 5.28 20.61 -48.67
N ASP A 85 5.29 20.80 -49.97
CA ASP A 85 6.13 21.80 -50.63
C ASP A 85 5.84 23.24 -50.16
N ASP A 86 4.66 23.48 -49.59
CA ASP A 86 4.27 24.81 -49.05
C ASP A 86 5.13 25.23 -47.84
N TYR A 87 5.80 24.28 -47.18
CA TYR A 87 6.69 24.59 -46.04
C TYR A 87 8.14 24.87 -46.45
N PHE A 88 8.49 24.71 -47.73
CA PHE A 88 9.86 24.99 -48.17
C PHE A 88 10.17 26.48 -48.13
N GLY A 89 11.24 26.83 -47.43
CA GLY A 89 11.66 28.21 -47.21
C GLY A 89 10.99 28.92 -46.03
N ASP A 90 9.94 28.33 -45.45
CA ASP A 90 9.27 28.90 -44.28
C ASP A 90 9.91 28.39 -42.97
N PRO A 91 10.27 29.29 -42.04
CA PRO A 91 10.88 28.90 -40.76
C PRO A 91 9.84 28.31 -39.79
N ILE A 92 10.10 27.11 -39.32
CA ILE A 92 9.34 26.44 -38.31
C ILE A 92 10.06 26.57 -36.96
N SER A 93 9.41 27.22 -36.01
CA SER A 93 9.97 27.35 -34.65
C SER A 93 9.78 26.06 -33.86
N VAL A 94 10.90 25.49 -33.44
CA VAL A 94 10.93 24.27 -32.58
C VAL A 94 11.36 24.69 -31.20
N SER A 95 10.59 24.29 -30.19
CA SER A 95 10.92 24.55 -28.79
C SER A 95 10.68 23.33 -27.91
N LYS A 96 11.69 22.99 -27.11
CA LYS A 96 11.62 22.01 -26.02
C LYS A 96 11.50 22.77 -24.72
N GLN A 97 10.53 22.42 -23.91
CA GLN A 97 10.29 23.02 -22.59
C GLN A 97 10.73 22.05 -21.49
N ILE A 98 11.11 22.59 -20.33
CA ILE A 98 11.39 21.80 -19.14
C ILE A 98 10.10 21.14 -18.65
N VAL A 99 10.10 19.81 -18.51
CA VAL A 99 8.90 19.03 -18.16
C VAL A 99 8.26 19.51 -16.86
N SER A 100 9.06 19.78 -15.82
CA SER A 100 8.54 20.28 -14.54
C SER A 100 7.88 21.66 -14.65
N SER A 101 8.41 22.53 -15.49
CA SER A 101 7.84 23.86 -15.76
C SER A 101 6.51 23.76 -16.49
N MET A 102 6.43 22.90 -17.51
CA MET A 102 5.18 22.63 -18.24
C MET A 102 4.13 22.00 -17.34
N ALA A 103 4.50 21.00 -16.53
CA ALA A 103 3.61 20.37 -15.55
C ALA A 103 3.07 21.40 -14.54
N SER A 104 3.93 22.28 -14.04
CA SER A 104 3.53 23.38 -13.14
C SER A 104 2.57 24.37 -13.84
N GLY A 105 2.81 24.65 -15.12
CA GLY A 105 1.94 25.47 -15.94
C GLY A 105 0.54 24.87 -16.15
N TYR A 106 0.46 23.57 -16.43
CA TYR A 106 -0.81 22.85 -16.54
C TYR A 106 -1.53 22.74 -15.20
N ASN A 107 -0.80 22.46 -14.11
CA ASN A 107 -1.38 22.36 -12.76
C ASN A 107 -2.10 23.65 -12.33
N LYS A 108 -1.63 24.81 -12.76
CA LYS A 108 -2.28 26.11 -12.49
C LYS A 108 -3.54 26.36 -13.33
N ARG A 109 -3.67 25.72 -14.49
CA ARG A 109 -4.77 25.91 -15.45
C ARG A 109 -5.85 24.84 -15.35
N ILE A 110 -5.53 23.67 -14.79
CA ILE A 110 -6.49 22.60 -14.55
C ILE A 110 -7.34 22.99 -13.34
N ALA A 111 -8.65 23.08 -13.53
CA ALA A 111 -9.61 23.23 -12.44
C ALA A 111 -10.30 21.88 -12.19
N ILE A 112 -10.36 21.48 -10.91
CA ILE A 112 -11.01 20.24 -10.45
C ILE A 112 -12.06 20.63 -9.44
N GLU A 113 -13.32 20.35 -9.73
CA GLU A 113 -14.46 20.73 -8.90
C GLU A 113 -15.39 19.54 -8.69
N LEU A 114 -16.04 19.49 -7.53
CA LEU A 114 -17.14 18.56 -7.29
C LEU A 114 -18.38 19.03 -8.04
N VAL A 115 -19.02 18.15 -8.81
CA VAL A 115 -20.24 18.48 -9.56
C VAL A 115 -21.38 18.85 -8.60
N GLU A 116 -21.51 18.10 -7.49
CA GLU A 116 -22.42 18.39 -6.38
C GLU A 116 -21.80 17.88 -5.08
N LYS A 117 -22.15 18.49 -3.93
CA LYS A 117 -21.61 18.13 -2.61
C LYS A 117 -21.84 16.66 -2.19
N GLN A 118 -22.84 15.99 -2.79
CA GLN A 118 -23.18 14.59 -2.51
C GLN A 118 -22.97 13.66 -3.71
N ALA A 119 -22.49 14.18 -4.84
CA ALA A 119 -22.21 13.36 -6.01
C ALA A 119 -20.79 12.80 -5.95
N ASN A 120 -20.64 11.52 -6.27
CA ASN A 120 -19.35 10.87 -6.48
C ASN A 120 -18.76 11.22 -7.87
N ALA A 121 -18.99 12.44 -8.36
CA ALA A 121 -18.55 12.92 -9.65
C ALA A 121 -17.74 14.20 -9.51
N ILE A 122 -16.61 14.25 -10.20
CA ILE A 122 -15.75 15.42 -10.30
C ILE A 122 -15.77 15.94 -11.71
N SER A 123 -15.74 17.27 -11.85
CA SER A 123 -15.53 17.95 -13.13
C SER A 123 -14.07 18.36 -13.24
N ILE A 124 -13.44 18.03 -14.36
CA ILE A 124 -12.08 18.45 -14.68
C ILE A 124 -12.16 19.33 -15.92
N SER A 125 -11.67 20.56 -15.81
CA SER A 125 -11.62 21.50 -16.92
C SER A 125 -10.21 22.07 -17.12
N LEU A 126 -9.87 22.36 -18.35
CA LEU A 126 -8.59 22.94 -18.77
C LEU A 126 -8.80 23.91 -19.90
N ASP A 127 -8.39 25.14 -19.70
CA ASP A 127 -8.37 26.16 -20.77
C ASP A 127 -7.07 26.08 -21.58
N ASP A 128 -7.20 25.83 -22.88
CA ASP A 128 -6.08 25.80 -23.81
C ASP A 128 -6.48 26.38 -25.18
N ASN A 129 -5.53 27.02 -25.83
CA ASN A 129 -5.74 27.58 -27.19
C ASN A 129 -6.03 26.51 -28.24
N ILE A 130 -5.68 25.24 -27.94
CA ILE A 130 -5.90 24.09 -28.81
C ILE A 130 -6.78 23.09 -28.07
N PRO A 131 -8.08 22.97 -28.36
CA PRO A 131 -9.00 22.09 -27.66
C PRO A 131 -8.55 20.63 -27.63
N ARG A 132 -8.01 20.14 -28.76
CA ARG A 132 -7.46 18.76 -28.82
C ARG A 132 -6.32 18.52 -27.85
N ARG A 133 -5.44 19.49 -27.65
CA ARG A 133 -4.34 19.36 -26.67
C ARG A 133 -4.87 19.32 -25.25
N ALA A 134 -5.87 20.14 -24.93
CA ALA A 134 -6.55 20.10 -23.64
C ALA A 134 -7.20 18.74 -23.38
N GLU A 135 -7.90 18.20 -24.38
CA GLU A 135 -8.51 16.86 -24.32
C GLU A 135 -7.47 15.76 -24.08
N ASP A 136 -6.38 15.77 -24.83
CA ASP A 136 -5.29 14.81 -24.67
C ASP A 136 -4.64 14.89 -23.28
N VAL A 137 -4.43 16.10 -22.74
CA VAL A 137 -3.87 16.30 -21.39
C VAL A 137 -4.82 15.75 -20.34
N ILE A 138 -6.13 16.06 -20.43
CA ILE A 138 -7.13 15.57 -19.46
C ILE A 138 -7.24 14.05 -19.54
N ASN A 139 -7.35 13.47 -20.73
CA ASN A 139 -7.46 12.02 -20.91
C ASN A 139 -6.21 11.30 -20.41
N THR A 140 -5.02 11.85 -20.66
CA THR A 140 -3.76 11.28 -20.15
C THR A 140 -3.69 11.39 -18.62
N LEU A 141 -4.13 12.50 -18.06
CA LEU A 141 -4.19 12.67 -16.59
C LEU A 141 -5.12 11.63 -15.95
N ILE A 142 -6.31 11.42 -16.52
CA ILE A 142 -7.29 10.43 -16.03
C ILE A 142 -6.70 9.01 -16.15
N ALA A 143 -6.09 8.68 -17.30
CA ALA A 143 -5.48 7.36 -17.50
C ALA A 143 -4.37 7.11 -16.48
N ARG A 144 -3.47 8.08 -16.27
CA ARG A 144 -2.39 7.98 -15.28
C ARG A 144 -2.89 7.90 -13.85
N TYR A 145 -3.93 8.65 -13.50
CA TYR A 145 -4.56 8.56 -12.19
C TYR A 145 -5.16 7.16 -11.93
N ASN A 146 -5.83 6.59 -12.93
CA ASN A 146 -6.39 5.25 -12.81
C ASN A 146 -5.30 4.18 -12.68
N ASP A 147 -4.25 4.24 -13.50
CA ASP A 147 -3.10 3.33 -13.43
C ASP A 147 -2.44 3.40 -12.05
N GLU A 148 -2.21 4.61 -11.55
CA GLU A 148 -1.60 4.83 -10.25
C GLU A 148 -2.48 4.31 -9.10
N SER A 149 -3.80 4.54 -9.18
CA SER A 149 -4.77 4.03 -8.20
C SER A 149 -4.78 2.50 -8.16
N ILE A 150 -4.67 1.84 -9.31
CA ILE A 150 -4.58 0.38 -9.40
C ILE A 150 -3.25 -0.10 -8.79
N ASN A 151 -2.14 0.54 -9.14
CA ASN A 151 -0.82 0.20 -8.62
C ASN A 151 -0.74 0.35 -7.10
N ASP A 152 -1.33 1.42 -6.54
CA ASP A 152 -1.40 1.61 -5.09
C ASP A 152 -2.16 0.48 -4.39
N LYS A 153 -3.32 0.08 -4.95
CA LYS A 153 -4.10 -1.04 -4.41
C LYS A 153 -3.34 -2.36 -4.51
N ASN A 154 -2.66 -2.60 -5.63
CA ASN A 154 -1.85 -3.80 -5.83
C ASN A 154 -0.69 -3.84 -4.83
N ARG A 155 0.01 -2.73 -4.60
CA ARG A 155 1.08 -2.66 -3.58
C ARG A 155 0.58 -3.07 -2.20
N ILE A 156 -0.58 -2.54 -1.76
CA ILE A 156 -1.17 -2.92 -0.48
C ILE A 156 -1.54 -4.41 -0.45
N ALA A 157 -2.11 -4.93 -1.56
CA ALA A 157 -2.48 -6.33 -1.66
C ALA A 157 -1.25 -7.26 -1.60
N ASP A 158 -0.17 -6.91 -2.29
CA ASP A 158 1.08 -7.67 -2.30
C ASP A 158 1.72 -7.74 -0.90
N TYR A 159 1.79 -6.59 -0.19
CA TYR A 159 2.26 -6.57 1.20
C TYR A 159 1.39 -7.40 2.13
N THR A 160 0.08 -7.36 1.92
CA THR A 160 -0.87 -8.16 2.71
C THR A 160 -0.70 -9.65 2.43
N ALA A 161 -0.53 -10.04 1.17
CA ALA A 161 -0.30 -11.44 0.77
C ALA A 161 1.01 -11.97 1.39
N ASP A 162 2.12 -11.24 1.27
CA ASP A 162 3.41 -11.62 1.87
C ASP A 162 3.34 -11.74 3.41
N PHE A 163 2.59 -10.85 4.05
CA PHE A 163 2.32 -10.94 5.48
C PHE A 163 1.55 -12.21 5.85
N ILE A 164 0.49 -12.52 5.12
CA ILE A 164 -0.33 -13.72 5.34
C ILE A 164 0.52 -14.97 5.14
N ASP A 165 1.32 -15.04 4.09
CA ASP A 165 2.21 -16.18 3.81
C ASP A 165 3.22 -16.41 4.93
N LYS A 166 3.83 -15.34 5.43
CA LYS A 166 4.74 -15.43 6.59
C LYS A 166 4.02 -15.94 7.83
N ARG A 167 2.79 -15.47 8.08
CA ARG A 167 1.99 -15.91 9.22
C ARG A 167 1.55 -17.36 9.10
N LEU A 168 1.15 -17.81 7.92
CA LEU A 168 0.79 -19.21 7.64
C LEU A 168 1.96 -20.16 7.93
N ARG A 169 3.18 -19.79 7.56
CA ARG A 169 4.39 -20.60 7.87
C ARG A 169 4.61 -20.71 9.38
N ILE A 170 4.41 -19.64 10.14
CA ILE A 170 4.55 -19.66 11.60
C ILE A 170 3.48 -20.58 12.21
N ILE A 171 2.20 -20.38 11.82
CA ILE A 171 1.10 -21.22 12.32
C ILE A 171 1.31 -22.68 11.95
N GLY A 172 1.76 -22.98 10.73
CA GLY A 172 2.10 -24.35 10.31
C GLY A 172 3.14 -24.99 11.22
N SER A 173 4.21 -24.26 11.53
CA SER A 173 5.26 -24.78 12.45
C SER A 173 4.76 -24.99 13.89
N GLU A 174 3.88 -24.10 14.37
CA GLU A 174 3.25 -24.24 15.69
C GLU A 174 2.32 -25.46 15.74
N LEU A 175 1.51 -25.67 14.69
CA LEU A 175 0.62 -26.80 14.54
C LEU A 175 1.39 -28.13 14.53
N ASP A 176 2.46 -28.23 13.73
CA ASP A 176 3.34 -29.40 13.70
C ASP A 176 3.96 -29.71 15.08
N ALA A 177 4.28 -28.66 15.83
CA ALA A 177 4.82 -28.87 17.20
C ALA A 177 3.75 -29.39 18.18
N VAL A 178 2.50 -28.92 18.05
CA VAL A 178 1.36 -29.39 18.85
C VAL A 178 1.01 -30.84 18.48
N ASP A 179 0.93 -31.17 17.20
CA ASP A 179 0.62 -32.53 16.73
C ASP A 179 1.66 -33.52 17.17
N ARG A 180 2.94 -33.17 17.18
CA ARG A 180 4.01 -33.99 17.76
C ARG A 180 3.81 -34.20 19.24
N LYS A 181 3.45 -33.17 20.03
CA LYS A 181 3.16 -33.28 21.46
C LYS A 181 1.96 -34.19 21.72
N ILE A 182 0.87 -34.05 20.96
CA ILE A 182 -0.31 -34.92 21.07
C ILE A 182 0.04 -36.36 20.73
N SER A 183 0.81 -36.62 19.69
CA SER A 183 1.24 -37.91 19.25
C SER A 183 2.10 -38.62 20.34
N THR A 184 3.04 -37.85 20.92
CA THR A 184 3.87 -38.35 22.03
C THR A 184 3.02 -38.65 23.26
N TYR A 185 2.11 -37.73 23.65
CA TYR A 185 1.22 -37.92 24.78
C TYR A 185 0.31 -39.16 24.63
N LYS A 186 -0.26 -39.38 23.44
CA LYS A 186 -1.07 -40.59 23.16
C LYS A 186 -0.25 -41.86 23.27
N LYS A 187 1.01 -41.85 22.82
CA LYS A 187 1.91 -42.99 22.86
C LYS A 187 2.33 -43.32 24.31
N ASP A 188 2.64 -42.29 25.10
CA ASP A 188 3.13 -42.47 26.47
C ASP A 188 2.04 -42.90 27.46
N ASN A 189 0.76 -42.61 27.15
CA ASN A 189 -0.38 -42.93 28.01
C ASN A 189 -1.23 -44.12 27.53
N GLU A 190 -0.80 -44.88 26.51
CA GLU A 190 -1.50 -46.06 25.96
C GLU A 190 -3.01 -45.81 25.64
N MET A 191 -3.38 -44.55 25.32
CA MET A 191 -4.77 -44.15 25.12
C MET A 191 -5.24 -44.54 23.73
N TYR A 192 -5.74 -45.75 23.58
CA TYR A 192 -6.49 -46.20 22.43
C TYR A 192 -7.99 -45.94 22.65
N ASP A 193 -8.52 -44.92 22.02
CA ASP A 193 -9.93 -44.59 21.85
C ASP A 193 -10.78 -44.25 23.10
N ILE A 194 -11.08 -42.96 23.26
CA ILE A 194 -12.06 -42.43 24.23
C ILE A 194 -13.24 -41.84 23.41
N THR A 195 -14.06 -42.68 22.80
CA THR A 195 -15.13 -42.18 21.93
C THR A 195 -16.55 -42.34 22.41
N ALA A 196 -16.83 -43.03 23.51
CA ALA A 196 -18.21 -43.36 23.88
C ALA A 196 -18.82 -42.59 25.05
N GLN A 197 -18.05 -41.96 25.94
CA GLN A 197 -18.60 -41.33 27.15
C GLN A 197 -18.42 -39.80 27.21
N ALA A 198 -17.70 -39.23 26.22
CA ALA A 198 -17.33 -37.81 26.20
C ALA A 198 -18.31 -36.92 25.40
N THR A 199 -19.22 -37.49 24.62
CA THR A 199 -19.97 -36.74 23.60
C THR A 199 -21.01 -35.79 24.16
N GLN A 200 -21.58 -36.02 25.32
CA GLN A 200 -22.64 -35.20 25.89
C GLN A 200 -22.14 -34.07 26.80
N SER A 201 -20.95 -34.24 27.40
CA SER A 201 -20.26 -33.20 28.17
C SER A 201 -19.51 -32.18 27.28
N LEU A 202 -19.27 -32.55 26.06
CA LEU A 202 -18.40 -31.80 25.12
C LEU A 202 -19.10 -30.63 24.46
N THR A 203 -20.42 -30.64 24.30
CA THR A 203 -21.10 -29.64 23.43
C THR A 203 -21.11 -28.22 24.04
N GLU A 204 -21.31 -28.08 25.35
CA GLU A 204 -21.29 -26.76 26.00
C GLU A 204 -19.86 -26.32 26.36
N SER A 205 -18.96 -27.25 26.71
CA SER A 205 -17.54 -26.96 26.88
C SER A 205 -16.88 -26.57 25.54
N SER A 206 -17.38 -27.10 24.41
CA SER A 206 -16.86 -26.75 23.09
C SER A 206 -17.19 -25.32 22.68
N GLN A 207 -18.33 -24.76 23.12
CA GLN A 207 -18.68 -23.38 22.82
C GLN A 207 -17.75 -22.37 23.49
N PHE A 208 -17.45 -22.56 24.78
CA PHE A 208 -16.50 -21.70 25.48
C PHE A 208 -15.07 -21.87 24.96
N LYS A 209 -14.67 -23.08 24.60
CA LYS A 209 -13.36 -23.34 23.95
C LYS A 209 -13.27 -22.68 22.59
N THR A 210 -14.29 -22.79 21.76
CA THR A 210 -14.31 -22.17 20.44
C THR A 210 -14.28 -20.64 20.55
N ALA A 211 -15.05 -20.06 21.47
CA ALA A 211 -15.06 -18.63 21.74
C ALA A 211 -13.67 -18.18 22.27
N GLY A 212 -13.08 -18.93 23.20
CA GLY A 212 -11.74 -18.66 23.73
C GLY A 212 -10.66 -18.69 22.65
N LEU A 213 -10.65 -19.71 21.80
CA LEU A 213 -9.72 -19.84 20.67
C LEU A 213 -9.88 -18.69 19.67
N SER A 214 -11.12 -18.25 19.41
CA SER A 214 -11.35 -17.08 18.53
C SER A 214 -10.72 -15.82 19.10
N VAL A 215 -10.86 -15.56 20.40
CA VAL A 215 -10.26 -14.40 21.05
C VAL A 215 -8.74 -14.52 21.13
N GLU A 216 -8.19 -15.70 21.42
CA GLU A 216 -6.74 -15.97 21.40
C GLU A 216 -6.12 -15.71 20.02
N ASN A 217 -6.80 -16.11 18.95
CA ASN A 217 -6.38 -15.81 17.59
C ASN A 217 -6.35 -14.30 17.30
N GLN A 218 -7.36 -13.56 17.77
CA GLN A 218 -7.40 -12.10 17.63
C GLN A 218 -6.26 -11.43 18.43
N ILE A 219 -5.97 -11.88 19.64
CA ILE A 219 -4.84 -11.41 20.46
C ILE A 219 -3.53 -11.66 19.72
N SER A 220 -3.31 -12.88 19.24
CA SER A 220 -2.08 -13.26 18.54
C SER A 220 -1.88 -12.42 17.28
N MET A 221 -2.95 -12.13 16.54
CA MET A 221 -2.89 -11.30 15.36
C MET A 221 -2.56 -9.85 15.70
N ALA A 222 -3.22 -9.28 16.71
CA ALA A 222 -2.96 -7.91 17.13
C ALA A 222 -1.53 -7.75 17.70
N GLN A 223 -1.02 -8.73 18.44
CA GLN A 223 0.36 -8.77 18.92
C GLN A 223 1.35 -8.83 17.76
N TYR A 224 1.10 -9.69 16.78
CA TYR A 224 1.98 -9.82 15.62
C TYR A 224 2.09 -8.51 14.82
N ILE A 225 0.96 -7.79 14.60
CA ILE A 225 0.97 -6.49 13.92
C ILE A 225 1.69 -5.44 14.78
N ARG A 226 1.46 -5.43 16.10
CA ARG A 226 2.18 -4.54 17.01
C ARG A 226 3.69 -4.77 16.93
N ASP A 227 4.13 -6.01 16.97
CA ASP A 227 5.54 -6.37 16.94
C ASP A 227 6.17 -6.06 15.56
N TYR A 228 5.39 -6.22 14.47
CA TYR A 228 5.76 -5.76 13.15
C TYR A 228 6.01 -4.25 13.12
N LEU A 229 5.13 -3.48 13.78
CA LEU A 229 5.26 -2.03 13.88
C LEU A 229 6.36 -1.56 14.83
N LEU A 230 6.75 -2.35 15.80
CA LEU A 230 7.86 -2.04 16.72
C LEU A 230 9.23 -2.28 16.08
N ASN A 231 9.29 -2.98 14.96
CA ASN A 231 10.56 -3.26 14.28
C ASN A 231 11.06 -2.05 13.50
N ASP A 232 12.19 -1.49 13.93
CA ASP A 232 12.79 -0.29 13.34
C ASP A 232 13.27 -0.48 11.89
N THR A 233 13.56 -1.72 11.47
CA THR A 233 13.95 -2.00 10.08
C THR A 233 12.79 -1.82 9.08
N LYS A 234 11.55 -1.71 9.59
CA LYS A 234 10.31 -1.61 8.81
C LYS A 234 9.59 -0.27 8.95
N LEU A 235 10.35 0.78 9.25
CA LEU A 235 9.79 2.13 9.46
C LEU A 235 9.08 2.68 8.21
N ARG A 236 9.44 2.20 7.02
CA ARG A 236 8.92 2.67 5.73
C ARG A 236 8.11 1.64 4.97
N ASP A 237 7.70 0.55 5.63
CA ASP A 237 6.87 -0.47 5.02
C ASP A 237 5.39 -0.13 5.17
N LEU A 238 4.60 -0.58 4.19
CA LEU A 238 3.14 -0.54 4.30
C LEU A 238 2.67 -1.52 5.38
N ILE A 239 1.62 -1.14 6.10
CA ILE A 239 1.00 -2.02 7.09
C ILE A 239 -0.02 -2.89 6.35
N PRO A 240 -0.01 -4.23 6.58
CA PRO A 240 -0.99 -5.12 5.97
C PRO A 240 -2.42 -4.67 6.29
N ALA A 241 -3.25 -4.54 5.26
CA ALA A 241 -4.66 -4.19 5.40
C ALA A 241 -5.51 -5.47 5.60
N ASN A 242 -6.65 -5.35 6.27
CA ASN A 242 -7.62 -6.43 6.45
C ASN A 242 -7.13 -7.68 7.20
N VAL A 243 -6.21 -7.53 8.12
CA VAL A 243 -5.65 -8.65 8.89
C VAL A 243 -6.54 -8.95 10.11
N ALA A 244 -7.72 -9.51 9.89
CA ALA A 244 -8.61 -10.07 10.94
C ALA A 244 -8.78 -9.22 12.23
N ILE A 245 -8.47 -7.92 12.18
CA ILE A 245 -8.73 -6.99 13.27
C ILE A 245 -10.17 -6.50 13.10
N THR A 246 -11.04 -6.90 14.02
CA THR A 246 -12.45 -6.52 14.01
C THR A 246 -12.69 -5.07 14.46
N ASN A 247 -11.64 -4.38 14.92
CA ASN A 247 -11.73 -3.00 15.38
C ASN A 247 -11.62 -2.03 14.20
N VAL A 248 -12.75 -1.40 13.83
CA VAL A 248 -12.86 -0.46 12.71
C VAL A 248 -11.90 0.73 12.87
N SER A 249 -11.75 1.25 14.08
CA SER A 249 -10.86 2.41 14.33
C SER A 249 -9.40 2.11 14.01
N ILE A 250 -8.92 0.90 14.34
CA ILE A 250 -7.55 0.47 14.03
C ILE A 250 -7.40 0.28 12.51
N SER A 251 -8.41 -0.32 11.87
CA SER A 251 -8.41 -0.51 10.41
C SER A 251 -8.34 0.84 9.67
N ASP A 252 -9.08 1.84 10.11
CA ASP A 252 -9.06 3.18 9.53
C ASP A 252 -7.71 3.88 9.76
N GLN A 253 -7.11 3.73 10.94
CA GLN A 253 -5.76 4.26 11.21
C GLN A 253 -4.71 3.61 10.31
N ILE A 254 -4.77 2.30 10.09
CA ILE A 254 -3.89 1.57 9.18
C ILE A 254 -4.06 2.07 7.73
N LYS A 255 -5.30 2.25 7.30
CA LYS A 255 -5.60 2.78 5.97
C LYS A 255 -5.00 4.16 5.78
N ASN A 256 -5.22 5.07 6.72
CA ASN A 256 -4.68 6.43 6.68
C ASN A 256 -3.15 6.44 6.66
N TYR A 257 -2.51 5.57 7.46
CA TYR A 257 -1.06 5.41 7.43
C TYR A 257 -0.56 4.96 6.05
N ASN A 258 -1.19 3.95 5.46
CA ASN A 258 -0.79 3.44 4.16
C ASN A 258 -0.98 4.48 3.04
N GLU A 259 -2.10 5.22 3.06
CA GLU A 259 -2.33 6.31 2.10
C GLU A 259 -1.28 7.43 2.23
N LEU A 260 -0.95 7.81 3.46
CA LEU A 260 0.07 8.82 3.72
C LEU A 260 1.46 8.34 3.28
N MET A 261 1.80 7.07 3.53
CA MET A 261 3.06 6.46 3.11
C MET A 261 3.19 6.46 1.57
N LEU A 262 2.13 6.08 0.86
CA LEU A 262 2.11 6.10 -0.60
C LEU A 262 2.29 7.52 -1.16
N ARG A 263 1.64 8.52 -0.56
CA ARG A 263 1.82 9.94 -0.94
C ARG A 263 3.26 10.41 -0.71
N ARG A 264 3.82 10.07 0.44
CA ARG A 264 5.22 10.39 0.78
C ARG A 264 6.19 9.78 -0.22
N ASP A 265 6.01 8.49 -0.58
CA ASP A 265 6.88 7.78 -1.53
C ASP A 265 6.84 8.41 -2.93
N LYS A 266 5.65 8.84 -3.40
CA LYS A 266 5.48 9.56 -4.67
C LYS A 266 6.25 10.88 -4.68
N LEU A 267 6.20 11.62 -3.60
CA LEU A 267 6.94 12.89 -3.47
C LEU A 267 8.45 12.65 -3.37
N ALA A 268 8.87 11.60 -2.66
CA ALA A 268 10.28 11.26 -2.50
C ALA A 268 10.95 10.83 -3.81
N GLY A 269 10.19 10.29 -4.77
CA GLY A 269 10.67 9.98 -6.12
C GLY A 269 11.07 11.23 -6.92
N ASN A 270 10.48 12.39 -6.60
CA ASN A 270 10.66 13.64 -7.35
C ASN A 270 11.35 14.75 -6.55
N ALA A 271 11.63 14.55 -5.27
CA ALA A 271 12.21 15.55 -4.37
C ALA A 271 13.40 14.96 -3.59
N SER A 272 14.31 15.84 -3.16
CA SER A 272 15.40 15.46 -2.26
C SER A 272 14.85 14.95 -0.93
N SER A 273 15.46 13.90 -0.38
CA SER A 273 15.12 13.34 0.94
C SER A 273 15.22 14.36 2.09
N ASN A 274 15.91 15.46 1.89
CA ASN A 274 16.05 16.56 2.85
C ASN A 274 14.99 17.67 2.66
N SER A 275 14.00 17.48 1.80
CA SER A 275 12.90 18.44 1.62
C SER A 275 12.10 18.58 2.92
N PRO A 276 11.79 19.81 3.40
CA PRO A 276 10.95 20.05 4.57
C PRO A 276 9.60 19.31 4.49
N VAL A 277 9.00 19.25 3.29
CA VAL A 277 7.74 18.56 3.06
C VAL A 277 7.85 17.07 3.35
N ILE A 278 8.95 16.41 2.96
CA ILE A 278 9.16 14.97 3.24
C ILE A 278 9.38 14.76 4.74
N GLN A 279 10.06 15.65 5.42
CA GLN A 279 10.25 15.59 6.87
C GLN A 279 8.92 15.73 7.63
N ASP A 280 8.01 16.59 7.15
CA ASP A 280 6.67 16.72 7.71
C ASP A 280 5.89 15.42 7.57
N PHE A 281 5.90 14.78 6.37
CA PHE A 281 5.29 13.46 6.16
C PHE A 281 5.90 12.39 7.06
N ASP A 282 7.23 12.33 7.19
CA ASP A 282 7.92 11.36 8.04
C ASP A 282 7.52 11.56 9.53
N SER A 283 7.34 12.80 9.97
CA SER A 283 6.90 13.11 11.34
C SER A 283 5.44 12.70 11.60
N GLU A 284 4.55 12.93 10.63
CA GLU A 284 3.14 12.53 10.68
C GLU A 284 2.99 11.01 10.66
N LEU A 285 3.73 10.33 9.79
CA LEU A 285 3.79 8.86 9.75
C LEU A 285 4.27 8.27 11.07
N ALA A 286 5.30 8.86 11.69
CA ALA A 286 5.78 8.42 13.00
C ALA A 286 4.74 8.63 14.10
N ALA A 287 3.94 9.71 14.03
CA ALA A 287 2.84 9.96 14.96
C ALA A 287 1.71 8.95 14.78
N LEU A 288 1.28 8.69 13.54
CA LEU A 288 0.26 7.68 13.23
C LEU A 288 0.71 6.28 13.66
N ARG A 289 1.96 5.91 13.38
CA ARG A 289 2.51 4.61 13.80
C ARG A 289 2.43 4.43 15.32
N ARG A 290 2.81 5.44 16.09
CA ARG A 290 2.67 5.42 17.57
C ARG A 290 1.21 5.29 18.01
N ALA A 291 0.30 6.01 17.36
CA ALA A 291 -1.12 5.94 17.65
C ALA A 291 -1.69 4.54 17.37
N ILE A 292 -1.31 3.91 16.25
CA ILE A 292 -1.71 2.54 15.91
C ILE A 292 -1.18 1.55 16.95
N ILE A 293 0.09 1.66 17.36
CA ILE A 293 0.68 0.80 18.39
C ILE A 293 -0.09 0.93 19.72
N ALA A 294 -0.41 2.15 20.15
CA ALA A 294 -1.19 2.39 21.36
C ALA A 294 -2.61 1.83 21.26
N SER A 295 -3.27 1.99 20.12
CA SER A 295 -4.60 1.43 19.86
C SER A 295 -4.59 -0.10 19.87
N LEU A 296 -3.57 -0.74 19.27
CA LEU A 296 -3.37 -2.17 19.30
C LEU A 296 -3.14 -2.68 20.72
N GLN A 297 -2.30 -1.98 21.51
CA GLN A 297 -2.04 -2.34 22.90
C GLN A 297 -3.32 -2.32 23.75
N SER A 298 -4.14 -1.27 23.59
CA SER A 298 -5.43 -1.16 24.27
C SER A 298 -6.40 -2.26 23.84
N HIS A 299 -6.44 -2.58 22.55
CA HIS A 299 -7.28 -3.64 22.02
C HIS A 299 -6.87 -5.03 22.52
N ILE A 300 -5.55 -5.32 22.57
CA ILE A 300 -5.00 -6.54 23.14
C ILE A 300 -5.45 -6.68 24.62
N SER A 301 -5.28 -5.62 25.42
CA SER A 301 -5.72 -5.64 26.83
C SER A 301 -7.23 -5.93 26.98
N THR A 302 -8.04 -5.35 26.09
CA THR A 302 -9.50 -5.61 26.09
C THR A 302 -9.79 -7.07 25.75
N LEU A 303 -9.14 -7.64 24.75
CA LEU A 303 -9.28 -9.05 24.37
C LEU A 303 -8.79 -10.01 25.46
N GLU A 304 -7.71 -9.67 26.16
CA GLU A 304 -7.20 -10.45 27.30
C GLU A 304 -8.22 -10.49 28.45
N ILE A 305 -8.90 -9.37 28.74
CA ILE A 305 -10.00 -9.33 29.71
C ILE A 305 -11.14 -10.24 29.26
N GLN A 306 -11.54 -10.18 27.99
CA GLN A 306 -12.58 -11.05 27.43
C GLN A 306 -12.20 -12.53 27.53
N LEU A 307 -10.96 -12.87 27.20
CA LEU A 307 -10.46 -14.24 27.32
C LEU A 307 -10.49 -14.74 28.77
N ASN A 308 -10.06 -13.92 29.72
CA ASN A 308 -10.13 -14.25 31.14
C ASN A 308 -11.56 -14.45 31.62
N ASN A 309 -12.53 -13.67 31.14
CA ASN A 309 -13.94 -13.86 31.47
C ASN A 309 -14.47 -15.18 30.90
N ILE A 310 -14.18 -15.51 29.62
CA ILE A 310 -14.55 -16.79 29.01
C ILE A 310 -13.97 -17.98 29.81
N ARG A 311 -12.70 -17.93 30.17
CA ARG A 311 -12.03 -18.97 30.97
C ARG A 311 -12.64 -19.13 32.38
N ARG A 312 -13.07 -18.01 32.99
CA ARG A 312 -13.76 -18.01 34.25
C ARG A 312 -15.14 -18.68 34.16
N GLU A 313 -15.90 -18.33 33.11
CA GLU A 313 -17.22 -18.96 32.83
C GLU A 313 -17.07 -20.46 32.55
N GLU A 314 -16.06 -20.88 31.76
CA GLU A 314 -15.73 -22.27 31.49
C GLU A 314 -15.44 -23.00 32.81
N SER A 315 -14.64 -22.40 33.69
CA SER A 315 -14.28 -23.00 35.00
C SER A 315 -15.48 -23.13 35.95
N LEU A 316 -16.37 -22.14 35.95
CA LEU A 316 -17.61 -22.16 36.72
C LEU A 316 -18.56 -23.26 36.20
N ALA A 317 -18.75 -23.34 34.90
CA ALA A 317 -19.53 -24.40 34.26
C ALA A 317 -18.97 -25.80 34.55
N ALA A 318 -17.65 -25.96 34.55
CA ALA A 318 -16.97 -27.21 34.91
C ALA A 318 -17.12 -27.57 36.41
N SER A 319 -17.13 -26.56 37.29
CA SER A 319 -17.29 -26.78 38.74
C SER A 319 -18.70 -27.23 39.14
N LEU A 320 -19.74 -26.68 38.46
CA LEU A 320 -21.12 -27.05 38.63
C LEU A 320 -21.43 -28.50 38.17
N ARG A 321 -20.59 -29.06 37.32
CA ARG A 321 -20.71 -30.42 36.78
C ARG A 321 -19.98 -31.49 37.58
N ARG A 322 -19.17 -31.12 38.57
CA ARG A 322 -18.61 -32.12 39.49
C ARG A 322 -19.75 -32.67 40.34
N PRO A 323 -20.14 -33.95 40.20
CA PRO A 323 -21.10 -34.56 41.14
C PRO A 323 -20.51 -34.39 42.53
N ALA A 324 -21.35 -33.93 43.47
CA ALA A 324 -20.97 -33.85 44.86
C ALA A 324 -20.31 -35.19 45.23
N ARG A 325 -19.05 -35.15 45.58
CA ARG A 325 -18.29 -36.31 46.01
C ARG A 325 -19.12 -36.90 47.16
N ALA A 326 -19.71 -38.08 46.92
CA ALA A 326 -20.44 -38.81 47.97
C ALA A 326 -19.56 -38.83 49.24
N PRO A 327 -20.09 -38.45 50.40
CA PRO A 327 -19.31 -38.50 51.62
C PRO A 327 -18.80 -39.93 51.81
N ASN A 328 -17.52 -40.06 52.01
CA ASN A 328 -16.83 -41.33 52.31
C ASN A 328 -17.53 -41.97 53.51
N CYS A 329 -18.41 -42.91 53.23
CA CYS A 329 -18.94 -43.83 54.27
C CYS A 329 -17.89 -44.90 54.60
N SER A 330 -16.82 -44.46 55.24
CA SER A 330 -15.83 -45.36 55.83
C SER A 330 -15.44 -44.86 57.21
N THR A 331 -16.37 -45.00 58.14
CA THR A 331 -16.03 -45.21 59.56
C THR A 331 -17.32 -45.54 60.29
N ILE A 332 -17.72 -46.82 60.24
CA ILE A 332 -18.53 -47.43 61.32
C ILE A 332 -17.52 -48.18 62.11
N PRO A 333 -17.24 -47.81 63.39
CA PRO A 333 -16.43 -48.66 64.29
C PRO A 333 -17.26 -49.86 64.70
N ALA A 334 -16.73 -51.03 64.43
CA ALA A 334 -17.22 -52.25 65.03
C ALA A 334 -17.04 -52.19 66.55
N SER A 335 -18.13 -52.05 67.33
CA SER A 335 -18.12 -52.28 68.71
C SER A 335 -18.92 -53.54 69.07
N SER A 336 -18.18 -54.51 69.45
CA SER A 336 -18.37 -55.55 70.48
C SER A 336 -19.74 -56.21 70.60
N ALA A 337 -19.62 -57.47 70.41
CA ALA A 337 -20.45 -58.58 70.90
C ALA A 337 -20.99 -58.40 72.29
N SER A 338 -22.25 -58.79 72.54
CA SER A 338 -22.63 -59.56 73.76
C SER A 338 -23.79 -60.48 73.46
N ARG A 339 -23.54 -61.70 73.70
CA ARG A 339 -24.49 -62.81 73.78
C ARG A 339 -25.70 -62.44 74.69
N ARG A 340 -26.85 -62.90 74.36
CA ARG A 340 -27.67 -63.75 75.24
C ARG A 340 -28.77 -64.45 74.45
N SER A 341 -28.80 -65.73 74.68
CA SER A 341 -29.79 -66.75 74.43
C SER A 341 -31.13 -66.42 75.07
N SER A 342 -32.20 -66.78 74.40
CA SER A 342 -33.27 -67.63 74.99
C SER A 342 -34.48 -67.64 74.07
N THR A 343 -34.74 -68.73 73.42
CA THR A 343 -35.91 -69.57 73.59
C THR A 343 -37.27 -68.97 73.56
N SER A 344 -38.04 -69.38 72.65
CA SER A 344 -39.31 -70.10 72.78
C SER A 344 -40.45 -69.54 71.94
N THR A 345 -40.93 -70.38 71.09
CA THR A 345 -42.32 -70.83 70.90
C THR A 345 -43.37 -69.80 70.45
N CYS A 346 -43.84 -69.87 69.37
CA CYS A 346 -45.08 -70.38 68.78
C CYS A 346 -45.11 -69.91 67.27
#